data_e253911809e882a232ef2803d85d8d5c
#
_entry.id   e253911809e882a232ef2803d85d8d5c
#
_cell.length_a   1.000
_cell.length_b   1.000
_cell.length_c   1.000
_cell.angle_alpha   90.00
_cell.angle_beta   90.00
_cell.angle_gamma   90.00
#
_symmetry.space_group_name_H-M   'P 1'
#
loop_
_entity.id
_entity.type
_entity.pdbx_description
1 polymer ?
#
loop_
_entity_poly.entity_id
_entity_poly.type
_entity_poly.pdbx_seq_one_letter_code
_entity_poly.pdbx_strand_id
1 'polypeptide(L)'
;MTARLKSAITLTVFLFILSVAGYCFAVEKAVEATPGKEEVAALLKDLAPDLKVLEIKESPVKGLLEVSIQSGERKGLLYLDSSRKYIIQGAIFDLSTKTNLTQERLNELNKVDVTKIPLDDALVLGEKDAKYKVIVFDDPD
;
A
#
# COMPACT_ATOMS: atom_id res chain seq x y z
N MET A 1 28.44 48.58 -40.97
CA MET A 1 27.07 48.30 -40.54
C MET A 1 26.76 46.83 -40.38
N THR A 2 27.63 45.89 -40.76
CA THR A 2 27.42 44.46 -40.81
C THR A 2 27.81 43.71 -39.52
N ALA A 3 28.75 44.21 -38.72
CA ALA A 3 29.22 43.51 -37.51
C ALA A 3 28.23 43.62 -36.33
N ARG A 4 27.54 44.73 -36.17
CA ARG A 4 26.54 44.91 -35.10
C ARG A 4 25.27 44.09 -35.33
N LEU A 5 24.89 43.86 -36.59
CA LEU A 5 23.72 43.02 -36.93
C LEU A 5 24.01 41.55 -36.69
N LYS A 6 25.21 41.05 -36.96
CA LYS A 6 25.60 39.65 -36.68
C LYS A 6 25.65 39.37 -35.17
N SER A 7 26.14 40.34 -34.37
CA SER A 7 26.19 40.22 -32.92
C SER A 7 24.80 40.20 -32.28
N ALA A 8 23.86 40.98 -32.81
CA ALA A 8 22.47 40.98 -32.32
C ALA A 8 21.76 39.67 -32.61
N ILE A 9 21.94 39.07 -33.81
CA ILE A 9 21.35 37.81 -34.18
C ILE A 9 21.93 36.66 -33.34
N THR A 10 23.23 36.64 -33.07
CA THR A 10 23.85 35.60 -32.22
C THR A 10 23.36 35.69 -30.78
N LEU A 11 23.16 36.87 -30.24
CA LEU A 11 22.64 37.05 -28.88
C LEU A 11 21.17 36.60 -28.76
N THR A 12 20.36 36.89 -29.79
CA THR A 12 18.93 36.48 -29.79
C THR A 12 18.76 34.95 -29.91
N VAL A 13 19.60 34.31 -30.75
CA VAL A 13 19.59 32.84 -30.89
C VAL A 13 20.07 32.17 -29.58
N PHE A 14 21.08 32.74 -28.93
CA PHE A 14 21.57 32.23 -27.66
C PHE A 14 20.52 32.35 -26.52
N LEU A 15 19.80 33.47 -26.49
CA LEU A 15 18.71 33.68 -25.53
C LEU A 15 17.53 32.73 -25.77
N PHE A 16 17.22 32.41 -27.04
CA PHE A 16 16.17 31.51 -27.41
C PHE A 16 16.51 30.05 -27.04
N ILE A 17 17.77 29.63 -27.20
CA ILE A 17 18.24 28.29 -26.80
C ILE A 17 18.21 28.14 -25.28
N LEU A 18 18.50 29.16 -24.50
CA LEU A 18 18.38 29.10 -23.03
C LEU A 18 16.92 28.98 -22.56
N SER A 19 15.96 29.57 -23.29
CA SER A 19 14.55 29.48 -22.93
C SER A 19 13.94 28.09 -23.18
N VAL A 20 14.44 27.35 -24.16
CA VAL A 20 13.97 25.98 -24.46
C VAL A 20 14.56 24.96 -23.49
N ALA A 21 15.76 25.18 -22.95
CA ALA A 21 16.37 24.31 -21.95
C ALA A 21 15.64 24.32 -20.60
N GLY A 22 14.87 25.37 -20.30
CA GLY A 22 14.09 25.49 -19.06
C GLY A 22 12.79 24.66 -19.04
N TYR A 23 12.29 24.21 -20.19
CA TYR A 23 11.04 23.45 -20.25
C TYR A 23 11.19 21.92 -20.09
N CYS A 24 12.42 21.41 -20.08
CA CYS A 24 12.66 19.96 -20.02
C CYS A 24 12.82 19.38 -18.60
N PHE A 25 12.70 20.16 -17.53
CA PHE A 25 13.00 19.70 -16.17
C PHE A 25 11.84 19.73 -15.18
N ALA A 26 10.60 19.86 -15.65
CA ALA A 26 9.44 19.83 -14.77
C ALA A 26 8.43 18.74 -15.17
N VAL A 27 8.92 17.53 -15.49
CA VAL A 27 8.14 16.32 -15.16
C VAL A 27 8.62 15.87 -13.79
N GLU A 28 8.33 16.68 -12.82
CA GLU A 28 8.29 16.29 -11.44
C GLU A 28 7.20 15.23 -11.36
N LYS A 29 7.65 13.99 -11.24
CA LYS A 29 6.81 12.84 -10.96
C LYS A 29 6.02 13.23 -9.72
N ALA A 30 4.77 13.63 -9.89
CA ALA A 30 3.86 13.80 -8.79
C ALA A 30 3.91 12.47 -8.03
N VAL A 31 4.58 12.47 -6.90
CA VAL A 31 4.40 11.42 -5.89
C VAL A 31 2.94 11.56 -5.52
N GLU A 32 2.10 10.76 -6.19
CA GLU A 32 0.68 10.71 -5.85
C GLU A 32 0.63 10.32 -4.38
N ALA A 33 0.26 11.30 -3.55
CA ALA A 33 0.15 11.08 -2.13
C ALA A 33 -0.78 9.89 -1.90
N THR A 34 -0.36 8.97 -1.04
CA THR A 34 -1.18 7.82 -0.66
C THR A 34 -2.56 8.34 -0.25
N PRO A 35 -3.66 7.86 -0.86
CA PRO A 35 -4.99 8.35 -0.58
C PRO A 35 -5.37 8.09 0.88
N GLY A 36 -6.23 8.95 1.43
CA GLY A 36 -6.77 8.74 2.76
C GLY A 36 -7.72 7.53 2.82
N LYS A 37 -7.84 6.92 3.99
CA LYS A 37 -8.75 5.77 4.19
C LYS A 37 -10.20 6.11 3.83
N GLU A 38 -10.63 7.32 4.14
CA GLU A 38 -11.99 7.81 3.86
C GLU A 38 -12.25 7.95 2.36
N GLU A 39 -11.24 8.40 1.61
CA GLU A 39 -11.32 8.52 0.17
C GLU A 39 -11.45 7.14 -0.49
N VAL A 40 -10.61 6.18 -0.08
CA VAL A 40 -10.69 4.81 -0.60
C VAL A 40 -11.99 4.13 -0.16
N ALA A 41 -12.45 4.35 1.05
CA ALA A 41 -13.75 3.83 1.51
C ALA A 41 -14.91 4.40 0.68
N ALA A 42 -14.86 5.67 0.28
CA ALA A 42 -15.86 6.26 -0.60
C ALA A 42 -15.86 5.61 -1.99
N LEU A 43 -14.68 5.32 -2.55
CA LEU A 43 -14.56 4.61 -3.84
C LEU A 43 -15.11 3.17 -3.77
N LEU A 44 -14.96 2.51 -2.62
CA LEU A 44 -15.41 1.13 -2.43
C LEU A 44 -16.89 1.02 -2.08
N LYS A 45 -17.52 2.10 -1.65
CA LYS A 45 -18.89 2.11 -1.12
C LYS A 45 -19.94 1.56 -2.09
N ASP A 46 -19.79 1.89 -3.37
CA ASP A 46 -20.73 1.45 -4.40
C ASP A 46 -20.57 -0.06 -4.73
N LEU A 47 -19.39 -0.61 -4.51
CA LEU A 47 -19.10 -2.01 -4.75
C LEU A 47 -19.44 -2.89 -3.54
N ALA A 48 -19.17 -2.38 -2.34
CA ALA A 48 -19.37 -3.10 -1.10
C ALA A 48 -19.57 -2.14 0.08
N PRO A 49 -20.82 -1.77 0.39
CA PRO A 49 -21.14 -0.75 1.39
C PRO A 49 -20.71 -1.09 2.80
N ASP A 50 -20.54 -2.38 3.11
CA ASP A 50 -20.17 -2.87 4.45
C ASP A 50 -18.64 -3.01 4.65
N LEU A 51 -17.84 -2.64 3.64
CA LEU A 51 -16.39 -2.70 3.74
C LEU A 51 -15.83 -1.56 4.57
N LYS A 52 -14.98 -1.90 5.52
CA LYS A 52 -14.16 -0.95 6.27
C LYS A 52 -12.72 -1.00 5.78
N VAL A 53 -12.14 0.15 5.45
CA VAL A 53 -10.72 0.26 5.12
C VAL A 53 -9.92 0.34 6.42
N LEU A 54 -9.07 -0.65 6.65
CA LEU A 54 -8.23 -0.75 7.84
C LEU A 54 -6.91 0.02 7.66
N GLU A 55 -6.23 -0.23 6.55
CA GLU A 55 -4.91 0.30 6.27
C GLU A 55 -4.68 0.42 4.76
N ILE A 56 -3.86 1.40 4.36
CA ILE A 56 -3.40 1.57 2.99
C ILE A 56 -1.89 1.67 3.03
N LYS A 57 -1.21 0.85 2.23
CA LYS A 57 0.25 0.81 2.09
C LYS A 57 0.66 0.78 0.63
N GLU A 58 1.91 1.08 0.36
CA GLU A 58 2.49 0.80 -0.95
C GLU A 58 2.60 -0.72 -1.17
N SER A 59 2.20 -1.17 -2.34
CA SER A 59 2.36 -2.56 -2.76
C SER A 59 3.81 -2.81 -3.23
N PRO A 60 4.34 -4.04 -3.11
CA PRO A 60 5.59 -4.43 -3.75
C PRO A 60 5.59 -4.22 -5.27
N VAL A 61 4.42 -4.19 -5.89
CA VAL A 61 4.25 -3.90 -7.31
C VAL A 61 4.05 -2.41 -7.50
N LYS A 62 4.95 -1.77 -8.25
CA LYS A 62 4.87 -0.33 -8.54
C LYS A 62 3.55 0.03 -9.22
N GLY A 63 2.95 1.13 -8.79
CA GLY A 63 1.68 1.61 -9.32
C GLY A 63 0.45 0.96 -8.68
N LEU A 64 0.64 0.09 -7.69
CA LEU A 64 -0.43 -0.46 -6.88
C LEU A 64 -0.30 -0.01 -5.43
N LEU A 65 -1.43 0.20 -4.80
CA LEU A 65 -1.58 0.38 -3.36
C LEU A 65 -2.23 -0.87 -2.77
N GLU A 66 -1.68 -1.34 -1.68
CA GLU A 66 -2.27 -2.41 -0.89
C GLU A 66 -3.31 -1.82 0.07
N VAL A 67 -4.54 -2.32 0.01
CA VAL A 67 -5.64 -1.88 0.83
C VAL A 67 -6.14 -3.05 1.66
N SER A 68 -5.90 -2.97 2.97
CA SER A 68 -6.46 -3.92 3.94
C SER A 68 -7.88 -3.53 4.26
N ILE A 69 -8.79 -4.46 4.13
CA ILE A 69 -10.22 -4.27 4.32
C ILE A 69 -10.79 -5.21 5.37
N GLN A 70 -11.94 -4.87 5.92
CA GLN A 70 -12.70 -5.72 6.82
C GLN A 70 -14.17 -5.72 6.41
N SER A 71 -14.76 -6.92 6.34
CA SER A 71 -16.19 -7.14 6.18
C SER A 71 -16.69 -8.06 7.30
N GLY A 72 -17.48 -7.52 8.20
CA GLY A 72 -17.82 -8.23 9.45
C GLY A 72 -16.55 -8.54 10.25
N GLU A 73 -16.33 -9.81 10.55
CA GLU A 73 -15.13 -10.27 11.27
C GLU A 73 -13.97 -10.67 10.34
N ARG A 74 -14.22 -10.78 9.05
CA ARG A 74 -13.22 -11.21 8.08
C ARG A 74 -12.39 -10.05 7.57
N LYS A 75 -11.09 -10.20 7.64
CA LYS A 75 -10.15 -9.28 7.02
C LYS A 75 -9.74 -9.81 5.65
N GLY A 76 -9.55 -8.89 4.73
CA GLY A 76 -9.15 -9.17 3.36
C GLY A 76 -8.13 -8.18 2.86
N LEU A 77 -7.64 -8.44 1.67
CA LEU A 77 -6.68 -7.59 0.97
C LEU A 77 -7.15 -7.38 -0.46
N LEU A 78 -7.05 -6.16 -0.92
CA LEU A 78 -7.23 -5.79 -2.33
C LEU A 78 -6.14 -4.79 -2.73
N TYR A 79 -5.96 -4.64 -4.02
CA TYR A 79 -5.01 -3.71 -4.59
C TYR A 79 -5.74 -2.65 -5.39
N LEU A 80 -5.39 -1.40 -5.16
CA LEU A 80 -5.91 -0.24 -5.87
C LEU A 80 -4.80 0.30 -6.76
N ASP A 81 -5.08 0.55 -8.03
CA ASP A 81 -4.10 1.22 -8.88
C ASP A 81 -3.91 2.69 -8.48
N SER A 82 -2.74 3.26 -8.77
CA SER A 82 -2.40 4.63 -8.39
C SER A 82 -3.31 5.67 -9.03
N SER A 83 -3.93 5.36 -10.19
CA SER A 83 -4.93 6.23 -10.81
C SER A 83 -6.31 6.18 -10.14
N ARG A 84 -6.51 5.27 -9.18
CA ARG A 84 -7.74 5.07 -8.38
C ARG A 84 -8.96 4.66 -9.22
N LYS A 85 -8.71 4.05 -10.37
CA LYS A 85 -9.78 3.62 -11.30
C LYS A 85 -10.03 2.13 -11.26
N TYR A 86 -9.04 1.34 -10.86
CA TYR A 86 -9.10 -0.11 -10.94
C TYR A 86 -8.79 -0.75 -9.61
N ILE A 87 -9.56 -1.77 -9.28
CA ILE A 87 -9.35 -2.62 -8.12
C ILE A 87 -9.00 -4.01 -8.61
N ILE A 88 -7.97 -4.58 -8.01
CA ILE A 88 -7.52 -5.94 -8.29
C ILE A 88 -7.70 -6.77 -7.03
N GLN A 89 -8.40 -7.87 -7.14
CA GLN A 89 -8.49 -8.88 -6.10
C GLN A 89 -7.74 -10.12 -6.56
N GLY A 90 -6.68 -10.47 -5.85
CA GLY A 90 -5.83 -11.59 -6.25
C GLY A 90 -4.60 -11.72 -5.34
N ALA A 91 -3.68 -12.59 -5.72
CA ALA A 91 -2.44 -12.83 -4.98
C ALA A 91 -1.22 -12.34 -5.77
N ILE A 92 -0.30 -11.70 -5.06
CA ILE A 92 1.02 -11.31 -5.56
C ILE A 92 2.03 -12.35 -5.09
N PHE A 93 2.74 -12.93 -6.04
CA PHE A 93 3.83 -13.86 -5.78
C PHE A 93 5.17 -13.20 -6.12
N ASP A 94 6.11 -13.27 -5.21
CA ASP A 94 7.51 -13.00 -5.50
C ASP A 94 8.13 -14.26 -6.11
N LEU A 95 8.48 -14.18 -7.40
CA LEU A 95 9.04 -15.31 -8.13
C LEU A 95 10.49 -15.62 -7.72
N SER A 96 11.21 -14.66 -7.16
CA SER A 96 12.58 -14.84 -6.69
C SER A 96 12.65 -15.65 -5.40
N THR A 97 11.77 -15.36 -4.48
CA THR A 97 11.64 -16.05 -3.18
C THR A 97 10.61 -17.18 -3.20
N LYS A 98 9.79 -17.28 -4.26
CA LYS A 98 8.65 -18.19 -4.40
C LYS A 98 7.60 -18.01 -3.30
N THR A 99 7.46 -16.80 -2.81
CA THR A 99 6.62 -16.44 -1.67
C THR A 99 5.32 -15.80 -2.13
N ASN A 100 4.20 -16.16 -1.51
CA ASN A 100 2.93 -15.48 -1.67
C ASN A 100 2.85 -14.31 -0.70
N LEU A 101 3.20 -13.10 -1.17
CA LEU A 101 3.24 -11.89 -0.36
C LEU A 101 1.85 -11.50 0.18
N THR A 102 0.81 -11.73 -0.61
CA THR A 102 -0.58 -11.48 -0.19
C THR A 102 -0.97 -12.37 0.99
N GLN A 103 -0.59 -13.64 0.95
CA GLN A 103 -0.90 -14.58 2.03
C GLN A 103 -0.11 -14.24 3.31
N GLU A 104 1.17 -13.88 3.19
CA GLU A 104 1.95 -13.42 4.33
C GLU A 104 1.29 -12.21 4.99
N ARG A 105 0.85 -11.24 4.17
CA ARG A 105 0.18 -10.06 4.67
C ARG A 105 -1.17 -10.37 5.35
N LEU A 106 -1.95 -11.27 4.76
CA LEU A 106 -3.20 -11.74 5.39
C LEU A 106 -2.94 -12.45 6.72
N ASN A 107 -1.89 -13.23 6.82
CA ASN A 107 -1.49 -13.87 8.06
C ASN A 107 -1.12 -12.83 9.14
N GLU A 108 -0.39 -11.77 8.77
CA GLU A 108 -0.10 -10.66 9.68
C GLU A 108 -1.36 -9.95 10.16
N LEU A 109 -2.27 -9.62 9.23
CA LEU A 109 -3.53 -8.94 9.55
C LEU A 109 -4.43 -9.77 10.47
N ASN A 110 -4.38 -11.09 10.36
CA ASN A 110 -5.18 -12.02 11.15
C ASN A 110 -4.43 -12.55 12.38
N LYS A 111 -3.22 -12.06 12.64
CA LYS A 111 -2.46 -12.47 13.83
C LYS A 111 -3.23 -12.12 15.09
N VAL A 112 -3.48 -13.14 15.90
CA VAL A 112 -4.17 -12.99 17.18
C VAL A 112 -3.18 -12.46 18.22
N ASP A 113 -3.62 -11.44 18.95
CA ASP A 113 -2.88 -10.94 20.10
C ASP A 113 -3.12 -11.89 21.28
N VAL A 114 -2.19 -12.81 21.48
CA VAL A 114 -2.26 -13.83 22.55
C VAL A 114 -2.31 -13.23 23.95
N THR A 115 -1.88 -11.97 24.12
CA THR A 115 -1.93 -11.30 25.43
C THR A 115 -3.34 -10.93 25.86
N LYS A 116 -4.28 -10.89 24.90
CA LYS A 116 -5.70 -10.59 25.14
C LYS A 116 -6.55 -11.81 25.42
N ILE A 117 -5.96 -12.98 25.36
CA ILE A 117 -6.68 -14.23 25.67
C ILE A 117 -6.80 -14.34 27.19
N PRO A 118 -8.02 -14.34 27.77
CA PRO A 118 -8.19 -14.52 29.20
C PRO A 118 -7.80 -15.96 29.57
N LEU A 119 -6.82 -16.10 30.45
CA LEU A 119 -6.32 -17.40 30.92
C LEU A 119 -6.58 -17.61 32.41
N ASP A 120 -7.34 -16.73 33.04
CA ASP A 120 -7.54 -16.75 34.51
C ASP A 120 -8.20 -18.05 34.99
N ASP A 121 -9.13 -18.59 34.18
CA ASP A 121 -9.84 -19.83 34.47
C ASP A 121 -9.36 -21.04 33.62
N ALA A 122 -8.22 -20.86 32.90
CA ALA A 122 -7.71 -21.90 32.03
C ALA A 122 -7.05 -23.04 32.84
N LEU A 123 -7.29 -24.27 32.43
CA LEU A 123 -6.55 -25.43 32.94
C LEU A 123 -5.12 -25.38 32.45
N VAL A 124 -4.16 -25.19 33.35
CA VAL A 124 -2.74 -25.12 33.02
C VAL A 124 -2.07 -26.46 33.30
N LEU A 125 -1.45 -27.01 32.27
CA LEU A 125 -0.64 -28.22 32.36
C LEU A 125 0.82 -27.87 32.10
N GLY A 126 1.71 -28.19 33.02
CA GLY A 126 3.15 -27.92 32.92
C GLY A 126 3.63 -26.74 33.74
N GLU A 127 4.83 -26.26 33.43
CA GLU A 127 5.47 -25.17 34.19
C GLU A 127 4.93 -23.81 33.76
N LYS A 128 4.62 -22.94 34.73
CA LYS A 128 4.09 -21.58 34.49
C LYS A 128 5.06 -20.70 33.68
N ASP A 129 6.35 -20.90 33.86
CA ASP A 129 7.41 -20.11 33.23
C ASP A 129 8.01 -20.80 31.98
N ALA A 130 7.30 -21.76 31.41
CA ALA A 130 7.73 -22.43 30.20
C ALA A 130 8.00 -21.42 29.07
N LYS A 131 9.14 -21.61 28.37
CA LYS A 131 9.56 -20.76 27.24
C LYS A 131 8.54 -20.73 26.10
N TYR A 132 7.84 -21.83 25.89
CA TYR A 132 6.80 -21.98 24.87
C TYR A 132 5.50 -22.36 25.55
N LYS A 133 4.42 -21.71 25.15
CA LYS A 133 3.07 -21.98 25.65
C LYS A 133 2.17 -22.34 24.47
N VAL A 134 1.35 -23.37 24.65
CA VAL A 134 0.32 -23.77 23.68
C VAL A 134 -1.02 -23.50 24.36
N ILE A 135 -1.88 -22.77 23.67
CA ILE A 135 -3.24 -22.49 24.13
C ILE A 135 -4.17 -23.29 23.24
N VAL A 136 -4.98 -24.14 23.85
CA VAL A 136 -5.97 -24.95 23.15
C VAL A 136 -7.35 -24.46 23.58
N PHE A 137 -8.18 -24.16 22.60
CA PHE A 137 -9.60 -23.92 22.81
C PHE A 137 -10.32 -25.24 22.53
N ASP A 138 -10.98 -25.77 23.52
CA ASP A 138 -11.77 -26.98 23.42
C ASP A 138 -13.22 -26.64 23.72
N ASP A 139 -14.14 -27.16 22.92
CA ASP A 139 -15.58 -27.05 23.16
C ASP A 139 -16.05 -28.43 23.58
N PRO A 140 -16.41 -28.60 24.86
CA PRO A 140 -16.72 -29.94 25.43
C PRO A 140 -18.16 -30.39 25.15
N ASP A 141 -18.68 -30.21 23.94
CA ASP A 141 -20.02 -30.74 23.57
C ASP A 141 -20.07 -32.28 23.50
#